data_0010d2a4f81360d2c26e220a7946fb6a
#
_entry.id   0010d2a4f81360d2c26e220a7946fb6a
#
_cell.length_a   1.000
_cell.length_b   1.000
_cell.length_c   1.000
_cell.angle_alpha   90.00
_cell.angle_beta   90.00
_cell.angle_gamma   90.00
#
_symmetry.space_group_name_H-M   'P 1'
#
loop_
_entity.id
_entity.type
_entity.pdbx_description
1 polymer ?
#
loop_
_entity_poly.entity_id
_entity_poly.type
_entity_poly.pdbx_seq_one_letter_code
_entity_poly.pdbx_strand_id
1 'polypeptide(L)'
;MGKANRYQGADQANRWRKRIGRRPSRRLPRPILGLLFLSVGLLAIATTQFVVERADAVQSTITNWTEQLPGPMRGRASVIDGDTVEIAGQRIRFNGIDAPEGRQYCDDAKGFEYPCGRRAAHALDKFLATSRPLHCSFVGRDPYGRLVGNCDRADGRSVQKWLVEQGYALDWPRYSNGAFAPEQATAKAAHRGLWQGRFDQPWDWRATNGDNVEAVSEQSTGVGLLGGSCNIKGNVSSSGERIYHMPGQKYYSRTAISTGKGERWFCSEAEARSAGWRKARR
;
A
#
# COMPACT_ATOMS: atom_id res chain seq x y z
N MET A 1 -28.62 60.12 -39.54
CA MET A 1 -27.63 60.99 -40.22
C MET A 1 -26.28 60.29 -40.08
N GLY A 2 -25.74 59.82 -41.03
CA GLY A 2 -25.17 59.96 -42.34
C GLY A 2 -23.91 59.13 -42.29
N LYS A 3 -23.36 58.54 -43.17
CA LYS A 3 -23.28 58.32 -44.59
C LYS A 3 -22.14 57.34 -44.85
N ALA A 4 -22.34 56.50 -45.79
CA ALA A 4 -21.38 55.55 -46.35
C ALA A 4 -20.06 56.20 -46.81
N ASN A 5 -18.98 55.43 -46.83
CA ASN A 5 -17.95 55.61 -47.85
C ASN A 5 -17.42 54.25 -48.31
N ARG A 6 -17.74 53.98 -49.56
CA ARG A 6 -17.27 52.90 -50.42
C ARG A 6 -16.16 53.52 -51.29
N TYR A 7 -14.98 52.96 -51.35
CA TYR A 7 -14.02 53.20 -52.47
C TYR A 7 -12.99 52.05 -52.51
N GLN A 8 -13.12 51.19 -53.55
CA GLN A 8 -12.22 51.13 -54.70
C GLN A 8 -10.78 50.59 -54.40
N GLY A 9 -10.59 49.36 -54.79
CA GLY A 9 -9.30 48.69 -54.81
C GLY A 9 -9.28 47.51 -55.78
N ALA A 10 -9.91 47.69 -56.96
CA ALA A 10 -10.06 46.60 -57.94
C ALA A 10 -9.19 46.84 -59.21
N ASP A 11 -7.98 47.38 -59.11
CA ASP A 11 -7.19 47.66 -60.33
C ASP A 11 -5.68 47.30 -60.29
N GLN A 12 -5.21 46.59 -59.29
CA GLN A 12 -3.78 46.16 -59.31
C GLN A 12 -3.57 44.65 -59.56
N ALA A 13 -4.60 43.84 -59.68
CA ALA A 13 -4.44 42.40 -59.91
C ALA A 13 -4.16 41.99 -61.37
N ASN A 14 -4.32 42.89 -62.31
CA ASN A 14 -4.23 42.52 -63.75
C ASN A 14 -2.90 42.80 -64.47
N ARG A 15 -1.86 43.27 -63.76
CA ARG A 15 -0.58 43.63 -64.40
C ARG A 15 0.54 42.59 -64.27
N TRP A 16 0.34 41.51 -63.53
CA TRP A 16 1.36 40.47 -63.28
C TRP A 16 1.18 39.18 -64.10
N ARG A 17 0.12 39.05 -64.91
CA ARG A 17 -0.17 37.82 -65.67
C ARG A 17 0.50 37.69 -67.01
N LYS A 18 1.38 38.58 -67.41
CA LYS A 18 1.96 38.58 -68.81
C LYS A 18 3.45 38.26 -68.91
N ARG A 19 4.10 37.73 -67.85
CA ARG A 19 5.53 37.35 -67.99
C ARG A 19 5.88 36.04 -67.34
N ILE A 20 5.10 34.97 -67.52
CA ILE A 20 5.60 33.62 -67.24
C ILE A 20 5.60 32.88 -68.57
N GLY A 21 6.78 32.85 -69.18
CA GLY A 21 7.00 32.04 -70.36
C GLY A 21 6.72 30.58 -70.08
N ARG A 22 5.95 29.95 -70.95
CA ARG A 22 5.63 28.52 -70.88
C ARG A 22 6.94 27.73 -70.94
N ARG A 23 7.41 27.15 -69.83
CA ARG A 23 8.42 26.10 -69.88
C ARG A 23 7.80 24.84 -70.49
N PRO A 24 8.46 24.18 -71.46
CA PRO A 24 7.97 22.93 -72.03
C PRO A 24 7.88 21.88 -70.87
N SER A 25 6.71 21.36 -70.60
CA SER A 25 6.54 20.23 -69.73
C SER A 25 7.16 18.99 -70.35
N ARG A 26 8.36 18.60 -69.94
CA ARG A 26 8.90 17.27 -70.20
C ARG A 26 7.98 16.26 -69.52
N ARG A 27 7.04 15.71 -70.29
CA ARG A 27 6.22 14.58 -69.81
C ARG A 27 7.16 13.38 -69.73
N LEU A 28 7.44 12.89 -68.52
CA LEU A 28 8.07 11.58 -68.32
C LEU A 28 7.24 10.51 -69.03
N PRO A 29 7.88 9.54 -69.69
CA PRO A 29 7.15 8.46 -70.35
C PRO A 29 6.32 7.68 -69.33
N ARG A 30 5.06 7.43 -69.63
CA ARG A 30 4.08 6.77 -68.80
C ARG A 30 4.57 5.51 -68.06
N PRO A 31 5.43 4.62 -68.64
CA PRO A 31 5.91 3.44 -67.92
C PRO A 31 6.81 3.75 -66.71
N ILE A 32 7.58 4.83 -66.74
CA ILE A 32 8.49 5.22 -65.64
C ILE A 32 7.68 5.73 -64.43
N LEU A 33 6.56 6.44 -64.69
CA LEU A 33 5.68 6.91 -63.63
C LEU A 33 4.99 5.77 -62.89
N GLY A 34 4.56 4.71 -63.61
CA GLY A 34 3.95 3.51 -63.04
C GLY A 34 4.90 2.72 -62.14
N LEU A 35 6.17 2.57 -62.57
CA LEU A 35 7.19 1.89 -61.78
C LEU A 35 7.56 2.65 -60.49
N LEU A 36 7.58 3.98 -60.54
CA LEU A 36 7.80 4.81 -59.34
C LEU A 36 6.66 4.71 -58.34
N PHE A 37 5.41 4.69 -58.80
CA PHE A 37 4.26 4.51 -57.86
C PHE A 37 4.20 3.11 -57.28
N LEU A 38 4.55 2.06 -58.02
CA LEU A 38 4.64 0.71 -57.51
C LEU A 38 5.75 0.55 -56.46
N SER A 39 6.92 1.14 -56.68
CA SER A 39 8.03 1.06 -55.71
C SER A 39 7.75 1.84 -54.44
N VAL A 40 7.13 3.03 -54.51
CA VAL A 40 6.71 3.80 -53.34
C VAL A 40 5.59 3.07 -52.55
N GLY A 41 4.63 2.44 -53.26
CA GLY A 41 3.57 1.65 -52.64
C GLY A 41 4.11 0.44 -51.87
N LEU A 42 5.03 -0.33 -52.49
CA LEU A 42 5.69 -1.48 -51.84
C LEU A 42 6.55 -1.06 -50.64
N LEU A 43 7.26 0.06 -50.74
CA LEU A 43 8.04 0.60 -49.61
C LEU A 43 7.14 1.04 -48.46
N ALA A 44 6.00 1.67 -48.75
CA ALA A 44 5.03 2.08 -47.75
C ALA A 44 4.37 0.86 -47.03
N ILE A 45 4.04 -0.19 -47.77
CA ILE A 45 3.50 -1.43 -47.19
C ILE A 45 4.55 -2.11 -46.32
N ALA A 46 5.80 -2.21 -46.78
CA ALA A 46 6.87 -2.82 -45.98
C ALA A 46 7.15 -2.05 -44.68
N THR A 47 7.12 -0.72 -44.70
CA THR A 47 7.33 0.11 -43.51
C THR A 47 6.16 0.04 -42.55
N THR A 48 4.93 -0.03 -43.05
CA THR A 48 3.75 -0.21 -42.17
C THR A 48 3.72 -1.58 -41.50
N GLN A 49 4.06 -2.64 -42.21
CA GLN A 49 4.16 -3.99 -41.62
C GLN A 49 5.26 -4.04 -40.54
N PHE A 50 6.42 -3.47 -40.80
CA PHE A 50 7.53 -3.43 -39.85
C PHE A 50 7.18 -2.62 -38.57
N VAL A 51 6.41 -1.54 -38.70
CA VAL A 51 5.95 -0.73 -37.56
C VAL A 51 4.88 -1.49 -36.77
N VAL A 52 3.96 -2.18 -37.44
CA VAL A 52 2.93 -2.99 -36.76
C VAL A 52 3.56 -4.16 -36.01
N GLU A 53 4.48 -4.93 -36.63
CA GLU A 53 5.19 -6.02 -35.94
C GLU A 53 5.99 -5.53 -34.72
N ARG A 54 6.62 -4.36 -34.81
CA ARG A 54 7.33 -3.75 -33.68
C ARG A 54 6.35 -3.28 -32.59
N ALA A 55 5.21 -2.72 -32.98
CA ALA A 55 4.17 -2.32 -32.04
C ALA A 55 3.60 -3.52 -31.29
N ASP A 56 3.32 -4.62 -32.01
CA ASP A 56 2.83 -5.86 -31.40
C ASP A 56 3.86 -6.51 -30.49
N ALA A 57 5.14 -6.49 -30.84
CA ALA A 57 6.24 -6.97 -30.01
C ALA A 57 6.39 -6.13 -28.72
N VAL A 58 6.27 -4.80 -28.81
CA VAL A 58 6.29 -3.90 -27.65
C VAL A 58 5.05 -4.11 -26.80
N GLN A 59 3.88 -4.23 -27.41
CA GLN A 59 2.62 -4.50 -26.71
C GLN A 59 2.66 -5.84 -25.98
N SER A 60 3.18 -6.90 -26.62
CA SER A 60 3.34 -8.21 -25.97
C SER A 60 4.38 -8.19 -24.85
N THR A 61 5.41 -7.36 -24.97
CA THR A 61 6.40 -7.17 -23.92
C THR A 61 5.79 -6.39 -22.75
N ILE A 62 4.99 -5.36 -22.99
CA ILE A 62 4.31 -4.57 -21.95
C ILE A 62 3.24 -5.41 -21.24
N THR A 63 2.48 -6.25 -21.93
CA THR A 63 1.48 -7.13 -21.34
C THR A 63 2.09 -8.26 -20.51
N ASN A 64 3.31 -8.71 -20.81
CA ASN A 64 4.05 -9.67 -19.99
C ASN A 64 4.59 -9.07 -18.67
N TRP A 65 4.59 -7.76 -18.51
CA TRP A 65 4.92 -7.06 -17.26
C TRP A 65 3.69 -6.80 -16.38
N THR A 66 2.47 -7.15 -16.80
CA THR A 66 1.38 -7.29 -15.84
C THR A 66 1.76 -8.44 -14.94
N GLU A 67 2.19 -8.10 -13.74
CA GLU A 67 2.71 -8.97 -12.71
C GLU A 67 1.71 -10.12 -12.46
N GLN A 68 1.97 -11.26 -13.09
CA GLN A 68 1.16 -12.46 -12.92
C GLN A 68 1.25 -12.89 -11.46
N LEU A 69 0.12 -12.91 -10.76
CA LEU A 69 0.09 -13.43 -9.41
C LEU A 69 0.63 -14.86 -9.42
N PRO A 70 1.46 -15.25 -8.45
CA PRO A 70 1.89 -16.64 -8.36
C PRO A 70 0.68 -17.55 -8.13
N GLY A 71 0.80 -18.79 -8.52
CA GLY A 71 -0.17 -19.83 -8.17
C GLY A 71 -0.36 -19.94 -6.65
N PRO A 72 -1.40 -20.67 -6.19
CA PRO A 72 -1.63 -20.86 -4.76
C PRO A 72 -0.41 -21.40 -4.04
N MET A 73 -0.10 -20.83 -2.86
CA MET A 73 1.01 -21.25 -2.00
C MET A 73 0.54 -22.14 -0.87
N ARG A 74 1.40 -23.10 -0.53
CA ARG A 74 1.18 -24.02 0.57
C ARG A 74 2.46 -24.20 1.36
N GLY A 75 2.41 -23.99 2.67
CA GLY A 75 3.61 -24.12 3.49
C GLY A 75 3.39 -23.88 4.98
N ARG A 76 4.48 -24.03 5.73
CA ARG A 76 4.53 -23.55 7.12
C ARG A 76 4.61 -22.06 7.11
N ALA A 77 3.68 -21.39 7.80
CA ALA A 77 3.67 -19.96 7.93
C ALA A 77 4.41 -19.52 9.20
N SER A 78 5.15 -18.42 9.10
CA SER A 78 5.64 -17.63 10.22
C SER A 78 4.78 -16.38 10.36
N VAL A 79 4.30 -16.07 11.55
CA VAL A 79 3.45 -14.90 11.80
C VAL A 79 4.33 -13.66 11.92
N ILE A 80 4.02 -12.62 11.16
CA ILE A 80 4.68 -11.31 11.20
C ILE A 80 3.91 -10.37 12.12
N ASP A 81 2.57 -10.30 11.93
CA ASP A 81 1.65 -9.52 12.74
C ASP A 81 0.24 -10.17 12.73
N GLY A 82 -0.79 -9.43 13.17
CA GLY A 82 -2.15 -9.98 13.32
C GLY A 82 -2.85 -10.33 12.02
N ASP A 83 -2.39 -9.85 10.87
CA ASP A 83 -2.98 -10.10 9.55
C ASP A 83 -1.95 -10.37 8.44
N THR A 84 -0.70 -10.60 8.80
CA THR A 84 0.38 -10.86 7.85
C THR A 84 1.21 -12.08 8.27
N VAL A 85 1.42 -12.97 7.35
CA VAL A 85 2.29 -14.14 7.53
C VAL A 85 3.37 -14.19 6.47
N GLU A 86 4.38 -15.03 6.68
CA GLU A 86 5.41 -15.36 5.70
C GLU A 86 5.43 -16.85 5.42
N ILE A 87 5.42 -17.24 4.14
CA ILE A 87 5.59 -18.63 3.67
C ILE A 87 6.74 -18.63 2.67
N ALA A 88 7.79 -19.42 2.92
CA ALA A 88 8.95 -19.54 2.02
C ALA A 88 9.54 -18.19 1.57
N GLY A 89 9.65 -17.22 2.48
CA GLY A 89 10.18 -15.88 2.21
C GLY A 89 9.19 -14.91 1.53
N GLN A 90 7.97 -15.34 1.24
CA GLN A 90 6.92 -14.49 0.66
C GLN A 90 5.99 -13.99 1.75
N ARG A 91 5.87 -12.66 1.87
CA ARG A 91 4.91 -12.02 2.79
C ARG A 91 3.52 -12.01 2.16
N ILE A 92 2.56 -12.46 2.94
CA ILE A 92 1.15 -12.61 2.56
C ILE A 92 0.30 -11.84 3.56
N ARG A 93 -0.38 -10.80 3.09
CA ARG A 93 -1.40 -10.07 3.86
C ARG A 93 -2.76 -10.74 3.64
N PHE A 94 -3.51 -10.96 4.70
CA PHE A 94 -4.84 -11.54 4.59
C PHE A 94 -5.82 -10.55 3.96
N ASN A 95 -6.51 -11.02 2.93
CA ASN A 95 -7.46 -10.22 2.16
C ASN A 95 -8.69 -9.84 2.99
N GLY A 96 -9.12 -8.58 2.87
CA GLY A 96 -10.42 -8.10 3.36
C GLY A 96 -10.54 -7.91 4.87
N ILE A 97 -9.48 -8.11 5.64
CA ILE A 97 -9.44 -7.87 7.09
C ILE A 97 -8.33 -6.90 7.46
N ASP A 98 -8.43 -6.32 8.65
CA ASP A 98 -7.39 -5.48 9.23
C ASP A 98 -7.23 -5.78 10.72
N ALA A 99 -6.02 -6.09 11.15
CA ALA A 99 -5.71 -6.37 12.55
C ALA A 99 -5.00 -5.17 13.19
N PRO A 100 -5.08 -5.02 14.52
CA PRO A 100 -4.29 -4.02 15.22
C PRO A 100 -2.81 -4.17 14.96
N GLU A 101 -2.13 -3.04 14.78
CA GLU A 101 -0.69 -2.98 14.56
C GLU A 101 0.07 -3.55 15.77
N GLY A 102 1.23 -4.15 15.55
CA GLY A 102 2.02 -4.79 16.61
C GLY A 102 2.32 -3.88 17.82
N ARG A 103 2.30 -2.56 17.62
CA ARG A 103 2.48 -1.54 18.67
C ARG A 103 1.18 -0.94 19.18
N GLN A 104 0.04 -1.35 18.65
CA GLN A 104 -1.26 -0.82 19.05
C GLN A 104 -1.71 -1.39 20.38
N TYR A 105 -2.26 -0.52 21.22
CA TYR A 105 -2.87 -0.84 22.50
C TYR A 105 -4.37 -0.57 22.42
N CYS A 106 -5.14 -1.39 23.14
CA CYS A 106 -6.58 -1.34 23.25
C CYS A 106 -6.98 -1.43 24.73
N ASP A 107 -8.19 -1.01 25.09
CA ASP A 107 -8.71 -1.18 26.44
C ASP A 107 -9.39 -2.57 26.59
N ASP A 108 -9.23 -3.20 27.72
CA ASP A 108 -10.01 -4.38 28.10
C ASP A 108 -11.40 -3.98 28.66
N ALA A 109 -12.19 -4.95 29.08
CA ALA A 109 -13.53 -4.74 29.64
C ALA A 109 -13.54 -3.87 30.94
N LYS A 110 -12.39 -3.76 31.60
CA LYS A 110 -12.21 -2.93 32.81
C LYS A 110 -11.60 -1.58 32.51
N GLY A 111 -11.29 -1.29 31.26
CA GLY A 111 -10.63 -0.06 30.80
C GLY A 111 -9.11 -0.05 31.01
N PHE A 112 -8.48 -1.21 31.21
CA PHE A 112 -7.03 -1.33 31.28
C PHE A 112 -6.46 -1.56 29.89
N GLU A 113 -5.39 -0.84 29.57
CA GLU A 113 -4.69 -1.00 28.29
C GLU A 113 -3.97 -2.35 28.20
N TYR A 114 -4.09 -3.01 27.04
CA TYR A 114 -3.35 -4.22 26.71
C TYR A 114 -2.82 -4.16 25.27
N PRO A 115 -1.72 -4.87 24.94
CA PRO A 115 -1.11 -4.84 23.62
C PRO A 115 -1.91 -5.70 22.63
N CYS A 116 -3.00 -5.14 22.08
CA CYS A 116 -3.95 -5.88 21.25
C CYS A 116 -3.33 -6.41 19.96
N GLY A 117 -2.43 -5.66 19.30
CA GLY A 117 -1.75 -6.13 18.10
C GLY A 117 -0.87 -7.36 18.36
N ARG A 118 -0.05 -7.33 19.41
CA ARG A 118 0.75 -8.52 19.80
C ARG A 118 -0.12 -9.70 20.21
N ARG A 119 -1.25 -9.42 20.86
CA ARG A 119 -2.20 -10.46 21.25
C ARG A 119 -2.84 -11.12 20.02
N ALA A 120 -3.18 -10.34 18.97
CA ALA A 120 -3.69 -10.84 17.71
C ALA A 120 -2.65 -11.74 17.02
N ALA A 121 -1.42 -11.27 16.87
CA ALA A 121 -0.32 -12.05 16.28
C ALA A 121 -0.07 -13.36 17.03
N HIS A 122 -0.03 -13.34 18.37
CA HIS A 122 0.17 -14.55 19.18
C HIS A 122 -1.01 -15.52 19.08
N ALA A 123 -2.24 -15.00 19.00
CA ALA A 123 -3.43 -15.84 18.83
C ALA A 123 -3.42 -16.51 17.44
N LEU A 124 -3.03 -15.77 16.40
CA LEU A 124 -2.86 -16.30 15.06
C LEU A 124 -1.79 -17.41 15.02
N ASP A 125 -0.63 -17.20 15.64
CA ASP A 125 0.43 -18.22 15.70
C ASP A 125 -0.07 -19.52 16.35
N LYS A 126 -0.75 -19.41 17.50
CA LYS A 126 -1.38 -20.57 18.14
C LYS A 126 -2.41 -21.25 17.27
N PHE A 127 -3.24 -20.48 16.58
CA PHE A 127 -4.27 -21.02 15.69
C PHE A 127 -3.64 -21.79 14.52
N LEU A 128 -2.58 -21.26 13.91
CA LEU A 128 -1.87 -21.91 12.81
C LEU A 128 -1.07 -23.13 13.26
N ALA A 129 -0.57 -23.14 14.50
CA ALA A 129 0.22 -24.26 15.03
C ALA A 129 -0.56 -25.57 15.11
N THR A 130 -1.89 -25.52 15.28
CA THR A 130 -2.74 -26.70 15.50
C THR A 130 -3.12 -27.44 14.22
N SER A 131 -2.95 -26.83 13.03
CA SER A 131 -3.25 -27.47 11.74
C SER A 131 -2.38 -26.86 10.64
N ARG A 132 -1.44 -27.61 10.11
CA ARG A 132 -0.47 -27.24 9.07
C ARG A 132 -0.58 -28.20 7.89
N PRO A 133 -0.21 -27.78 6.68
CA PRO A 133 0.26 -26.47 6.25
C PRO A 133 -0.85 -25.43 6.10
N LEU A 134 -0.46 -24.13 6.02
CA LEU A 134 -1.35 -23.06 5.57
C LEU A 134 -1.44 -23.10 4.04
N HIS A 135 -2.64 -22.88 3.50
CA HIS A 135 -2.91 -22.79 2.06
C HIS A 135 -3.43 -21.38 1.76
N CYS A 136 -2.80 -20.68 0.81
CA CYS A 136 -3.21 -19.34 0.42
C CYS A 136 -3.39 -19.25 -1.09
N SER A 137 -4.50 -18.65 -1.52
CA SER A 137 -4.77 -18.20 -2.90
C SER A 137 -4.73 -16.68 -2.95
N PHE A 138 -4.24 -16.11 -4.06
CA PHE A 138 -3.94 -14.68 -4.13
C PHE A 138 -4.95 -13.93 -4.98
N VAL A 139 -5.28 -12.72 -4.56
CA VAL A 139 -6.21 -11.80 -5.23
C VAL A 139 -5.50 -10.55 -5.77
N GLY A 140 -4.26 -10.29 -5.35
CA GLY A 140 -3.49 -9.13 -5.79
C GLY A 140 -2.20 -8.94 -5.00
N ARG A 141 -1.58 -7.77 -5.18
CA ARG A 141 -0.51 -7.25 -4.34
C ARG A 141 -0.92 -5.93 -3.75
N ASP A 142 -0.40 -5.62 -2.58
CA ASP A 142 -0.57 -4.31 -1.97
C ASP A 142 0.51 -3.33 -2.46
N PRO A 143 0.40 -2.02 -2.14
CA PRO A 143 1.39 -1.02 -2.53
C PRO A 143 2.82 -1.28 -2.02
N TYR A 144 2.98 -2.15 -1.02
CA TYR A 144 4.27 -2.54 -0.44
C TYR A 144 4.84 -3.83 -1.06
N GLY A 145 4.20 -4.37 -2.11
CA GLY A 145 4.62 -5.58 -2.82
C GLY A 145 4.26 -6.90 -2.12
N ARG A 146 3.54 -6.88 -0.97
CA ARG A 146 3.07 -8.10 -0.32
C ARG A 146 1.96 -8.74 -1.14
N LEU A 147 1.96 -10.07 -1.21
CA LEU A 147 0.83 -10.81 -1.77
C LEU A 147 -0.41 -10.61 -0.88
N VAL A 148 -1.56 -10.32 -1.49
CA VAL A 148 -2.85 -10.26 -0.78
C VAL A 148 -3.61 -11.54 -1.10
N GLY A 149 -4.03 -12.28 -0.07
CA GLY A 149 -4.61 -13.60 -0.27
C GLY A 149 -5.63 -14.05 0.75
N ASN A 150 -6.43 -15.04 0.32
CA ASN A 150 -7.32 -15.80 1.17
C ASN A 150 -6.59 -17.05 1.63
N CYS A 151 -6.59 -17.30 2.94
CA CYS A 151 -5.81 -18.38 3.52
C CYS A 151 -6.66 -19.30 4.39
N ASP A 152 -6.48 -20.59 4.19
CA ASP A 152 -7.14 -21.64 4.95
C ASP A 152 -6.10 -22.56 5.59
N ARG A 153 -6.39 -23.03 6.79
CA ARG A 153 -5.60 -24.08 7.44
C ARG A 153 -5.80 -25.41 6.73
N ALA A 154 -4.94 -26.39 7.03
CA ALA A 154 -5.04 -27.74 6.45
C ALA A 154 -6.37 -28.44 6.76
N ASP A 155 -7.04 -28.06 7.85
CA ASP A 155 -8.38 -28.56 8.22
C ASP A 155 -9.54 -27.80 7.55
N GLY A 156 -9.25 -26.90 6.60
CA GLY A 156 -10.23 -26.13 5.84
C GLY A 156 -10.80 -24.91 6.56
N ARG A 157 -10.35 -24.59 7.77
CA ARG A 157 -10.82 -23.39 8.49
C ARG A 157 -10.18 -22.14 7.94
N SER A 158 -11.02 -21.17 7.52
CA SER A 158 -10.56 -19.86 7.07
C SER A 158 -9.89 -19.08 8.20
N VAL A 159 -8.68 -18.58 7.93
CA VAL A 159 -7.92 -17.78 8.87
C VAL A 159 -8.60 -16.42 9.09
N GLN A 160 -9.05 -15.79 8.03
CA GLN A 160 -9.71 -14.49 8.12
C GLN A 160 -11.00 -14.55 8.94
N LYS A 161 -11.87 -15.51 8.62
CA LYS A 161 -13.11 -15.70 9.37
C LYS A 161 -12.85 -15.92 10.84
N TRP A 162 -11.89 -16.78 11.18
CA TRP A 162 -11.54 -17.04 12.57
C TRP A 162 -11.00 -15.79 13.28
N LEU A 163 -10.11 -15.03 12.64
CA LEU A 163 -9.56 -13.80 13.25
C LEU A 163 -10.66 -12.78 13.54
N VAL A 164 -11.59 -12.59 12.61
CA VAL A 164 -12.69 -11.64 12.80
C VAL A 164 -13.69 -12.15 13.83
N GLU A 165 -14.07 -13.43 13.79
CA GLU A 165 -15.00 -14.05 14.75
C GLU A 165 -14.48 -14.02 16.21
N GLN A 166 -13.16 -14.14 16.38
CA GLN A 166 -12.53 -14.05 17.70
C GLN A 166 -12.21 -12.60 18.12
N GLY A 167 -12.48 -11.62 17.25
CA GLY A 167 -12.22 -10.21 17.49
C GLY A 167 -10.74 -9.84 17.50
N TYR A 168 -9.88 -10.60 16.81
CA TYR A 168 -8.46 -10.27 16.63
C TYR A 168 -8.19 -9.40 15.42
N ALA A 169 -9.14 -9.35 14.47
CA ALA A 169 -9.14 -8.46 13.33
C ALA A 169 -10.54 -7.91 13.08
N LEU A 170 -10.63 -6.87 12.26
CA LEU A 170 -11.89 -6.29 11.82
C LEU A 170 -12.15 -6.67 10.36
N ASP A 171 -13.42 -6.82 10.01
CA ASP A 171 -13.84 -6.73 8.61
C ASP A 171 -13.44 -5.36 8.06
N TRP A 172 -12.75 -5.34 6.92
CA TRP A 172 -12.40 -4.08 6.26
C TRP A 172 -13.24 -3.89 5.00
N PRO A 173 -14.42 -3.23 5.09
CA PRO A 173 -15.42 -3.20 4.02
C PRO A 173 -14.88 -2.69 2.67
N ARG A 174 -13.88 -1.79 2.70
CA ARG A 174 -13.23 -1.28 1.50
C ARG A 174 -12.61 -2.38 0.63
N TYR A 175 -12.17 -3.50 1.23
CA TYR A 175 -11.49 -4.59 0.54
C TYR A 175 -12.24 -5.92 0.62
N SER A 176 -13.09 -6.09 1.64
CA SER A 176 -13.91 -7.30 1.82
C SER A 176 -15.26 -7.21 1.13
N ASN A 177 -15.73 -5.99 0.86
CA ASN A 177 -17.13 -5.74 0.49
C ASN A 177 -18.12 -6.32 1.52
N GLY A 178 -17.74 -6.34 2.82
CA GLY A 178 -18.55 -6.88 3.90
C GLY A 178 -18.56 -8.40 4.04
N ALA A 179 -17.62 -9.10 3.40
CA ALA A 179 -17.59 -10.58 3.41
C ALA A 179 -17.43 -11.19 4.80
N PHE A 180 -16.90 -10.43 5.78
CA PHE A 180 -16.70 -10.88 7.17
C PHE A 180 -17.61 -10.17 8.16
N ALA A 181 -18.63 -9.44 7.69
CA ALA A 181 -19.57 -8.74 8.56
C ALA A 181 -20.35 -9.67 9.52
N PRO A 182 -20.75 -10.89 9.13
CA PRO A 182 -21.41 -11.84 10.06
C PRO A 182 -20.49 -12.29 11.20
N GLU A 183 -19.23 -12.61 10.90
CA GLU A 183 -18.22 -12.99 11.88
C GLU A 183 -17.92 -11.84 12.84
N GLN A 184 -17.82 -10.62 12.32
CA GLN A 184 -17.66 -9.40 13.12
C GLN A 184 -18.85 -9.14 14.04
N ALA A 185 -20.06 -9.30 13.54
CA ALA A 185 -21.28 -9.17 14.36
C ALA A 185 -21.28 -10.17 15.51
N THR A 186 -20.86 -11.42 15.27
CA THR A 186 -20.72 -12.46 16.27
C THR A 186 -19.69 -12.07 17.35
N ALA A 187 -18.50 -11.61 16.94
CA ALA A 187 -17.47 -11.15 17.86
C ALA A 187 -17.93 -9.98 18.73
N LYS A 188 -18.63 -9.02 18.11
CA LYS A 188 -19.17 -7.82 18.75
C LYS A 188 -20.24 -8.17 19.80
N ALA A 189 -21.20 -9.01 19.44
CA ALA A 189 -22.26 -9.46 20.35
C ALA A 189 -21.71 -10.23 21.56
N ALA A 190 -20.64 -11.00 21.36
CA ALA A 190 -19.99 -11.79 22.41
C ALA A 190 -18.87 -11.04 23.15
N HIS A 191 -18.63 -9.74 22.86
CA HIS A 191 -17.55 -8.93 23.43
C HIS A 191 -16.17 -9.58 23.33
N ARG A 192 -15.87 -10.25 22.20
CA ARG A 192 -14.62 -10.97 21.99
C ARG A 192 -13.49 -10.03 21.55
N GLY A 193 -12.29 -10.33 21.99
CA GLY A 193 -11.06 -9.68 21.53
C GLY A 193 -11.11 -8.16 21.64
N LEU A 194 -11.05 -7.42 20.54
CA LEU A 194 -11.15 -5.96 20.49
C LEU A 194 -12.46 -5.43 21.07
N TRP A 195 -13.55 -6.15 20.89
CA TRP A 195 -14.89 -5.73 21.27
C TRP A 195 -15.16 -5.75 22.79
N GLN A 196 -14.19 -6.17 23.61
CA GLN A 196 -14.31 -6.16 25.06
C GLN A 196 -14.16 -4.75 25.68
N GLY A 197 -13.52 -3.81 24.99
CA GLY A 197 -13.28 -2.45 25.48
C GLY A 197 -13.17 -1.44 24.32
N ARG A 198 -12.53 -0.29 24.57
CA ARG A 198 -12.31 0.72 23.56
C ARG A 198 -11.05 0.39 22.75
N PHE A 199 -11.09 0.69 21.48
CA PHE A 199 -9.95 0.58 20.58
C PHE A 199 -10.11 1.57 19.42
N ASP A 200 -8.98 1.97 18.85
CA ASP A 200 -8.95 2.67 17.56
C ASP A 200 -8.97 1.63 16.46
N GLN A 201 -9.70 1.89 15.38
CA GLN A 201 -9.68 0.99 14.22
C GLN A 201 -8.25 0.98 13.64
N PRO A 202 -7.72 -0.17 13.21
CA PRO A 202 -6.32 -0.26 12.80
C PRO A 202 -5.93 0.74 11.69
N TRP A 203 -6.80 0.96 10.71
CA TRP A 203 -6.58 1.97 9.65
C TRP A 203 -6.58 3.41 10.17
N ASP A 204 -7.43 3.76 11.17
CA ASP A 204 -7.44 5.09 11.79
C ASP A 204 -6.21 5.27 12.68
N TRP A 205 -5.83 4.20 13.40
CA TRP A 205 -4.61 4.20 14.21
C TRP A 205 -3.36 4.44 13.33
N ARG A 206 -3.26 3.81 12.15
CA ARG A 206 -2.16 4.07 11.20
C ARG A 206 -2.17 5.50 10.69
N ALA A 207 -3.33 6.05 10.35
CA ALA A 207 -3.44 7.43 9.87
C ALA A 207 -2.93 8.45 10.90
N THR A 208 -3.12 8.17 12.20
CA THR A 208 -2.67 9.07 13.28
C THR A 208 -1.25 8.79 13.78
N ASN A 209 -0.71 7.58 13.53
CA ASN A 209 0.59 7.14 14.06
C ASN A 209 1.59 6.73 12.93
N GLY A 210 1.18 6.83 11.66
CA GLY A 210 1.96 6.38 10.51
C GLY A 210 3.29 7.11 10.34
N ASP A 211 3.30 8.42 10.51
CA ASP A 211 4.51 9.24 10.38
C ASP A 211 5.61 8.90 11.40
N ASN A 212 5.23 8.29 12.53
CA ASN A 212 6.18 7.80 13.52
C ASN A 212 6.80 6.43 13.16
N VAL A 213 6.30 5.75 12.12
CA VAL A 213 6.79 4.43 11.69
C VAL A 213 7.98 4.58 10.73
N GLU A 214 7.95 5.58 9.85
CA GLU A 214 9.04 5.84 8.89
C GLU A 214 10.29 6.43 9.59
N ALA A 215 10.09 7.30 10.58
CA ALA A 215 11.20 7.90 11.34
C ALA A 215 11.98 6.89 12.21
N VAL A 216 11.38 5.74 12.56
CA VAL A 216 12.04 4.69 13.36
C VAL A 216 12.80 3.68 12.48
N SER A 217 12.44 3.53 11.19
CA SER A 217 13.12 2.58 10.29
C SER A 217 14.47 3.09 9.77
N GLU A 218 14.70 4.42 9.71
CA GLU A 218 15.95 5.00 9.22
C GLU A 218 17.03 5.22 10.29
N GLN A 219 16.68 5.16 11.58
CA GLN A 219 17.65 5.37 12.68
C GLN A 219 18.10 4.11 13.40
N SER A 220 17.74 2.92 12.95
CA SER A 220 18.15 1.64 13.55
C SER A 220 19.45 1.05 12.96
N THR A 221 20.40 1.87 12.52
CA THR A 221 21.79 1.43 12.25
C THR A 221 22.69 1.64 13.47
N GLY A 222 22.21 1.19 14.62
CA GLY A 222 22.99 1.09 15.85
C GLY A 222 22.94 -0.33 16.36
N VAL A 223 24.02 -1.07 16.16
CA VAL A 223 24.25 -2.44 16.65
C VAL A 223 23.93 -2.52 18.13
N GLY A 224 22.79 -3.10 18.46
CA GLY A 224 22.40 -3.56 19.80
C GLY A 224 22.13 -5.05 19.74
N LEU A 225 23.14 -5.88 20.05
CA LEU A 225 22.95 -7.29 20.35
C LEU A 225 22.00 -7.38 21.57
N LEU A 226 20.80 -7.87 21.31
CA LEU A 226 19.81 -8.52 22.16
C LEU A 226 18.41 -7.95 21.82
N GLY A 227 17.59 -8.76 21.19
CA GLY A 227 16.27 -8.40 20.62
C GLY A 227 15.22 -8.01 21.66
N GLY A 228 15.20 -6.74 22.05
CA GLY A 228 14.13 -6.14 22.82
C GLY A 228 13.61 -4.88 22.11
N SER A 229 12.33 -4.84 21.72
CA SER A 229 11.73 -3.63 21.17
C SER A 229 11.72 -2.53 22.24
N CYS A 230 12.30 -1.34 21.92
CA CYS A 230 12.29 -0.17 22.80
C CYS A 230 10.87 0.40 22.88
N ASN A 231 10.11 0.00 23.87
CA ASN A 231 8.70 0.28 24.01
C ASN A 231 8.32 1.10 25.25
N ILE A 232 9.30 1.68 25.94
CA ILE A 232 9.09 2.57 27.08
C ILE A 232 9.12 4.00 26.59
N LYS A 233 8.03 4.75 26.78
CA LYS A 233 7.89 6.14 26.33
C LYS A 233 8.42 7.12 27.38
N GLY A 234 9.45 7.90 27.05
CA GLY A 234 9.93 8.98 27.91
C GLY A 234 9.46 10.33 27.39
N ASN A 235 8.51 10.96 28.08
CA ASN A 235 8.02 12.29 27.74
C ASN A 235 8.38 13.34 28.78
N VAL A 236 8.48 14.59 28.37
CA VAL A 236 8.72 15.74 29.23
C VAL A 236 7.39 16.43 29.52
N SER A 237 6.99 16.49 30.80
CA SER A 237 5.75 17.16 31.20
C SER A 237 5.81 18.65 30.92
N SER A 238 4.67 19.35 31.01
CA SER A 238 4.60 20.81 30.91
C SER A 238 5.44 21.53 31.98
N SER A 239 5.74 20.86 33.10
CA SER A 239 6.63 21.35 34.15
C SER A 239 8.11 21.01 33.92
N GLY A 240 8.48 20.41 32.79
CA GLY A 240 9.85 19.99 32.47
C GLY A 240 10.29 18.67 33.11
N GLU A 241 9.39 17.97 33.78
CA GLU A 241 9.70 16.71 34.45
C GLU A 241 9.81 15.56 33.46
N ARG A 242 10.89 14.78 33.54
CA ARG A 242 11.15 13.62 32.70
C ARG A 242 10.47 12.38 33.24
N ILE A 243 9.45 11.91 32.55
CA ILE A 243 8.60 10.80 32.99
C ILE A 243 8.63 9.69 31.95
N TYR A 244 8.91 8.45 32.38
CA TYR A 244 8.73 7.32 31.46
C TYR A 244 7.46 6.53 31.78
N HIS A 245 6.80 6.09 30.70
CA HIS A 245 5.58 5.32 30.74
C HIS A 245 5.86 3.91 30.21
N MET A 246 5.48 2.92 31.00
CA MET A 246 5.56 1.51 30.61
C MET A 246 4.31 1.13 29.81
N PRO A 247 4.42 0.18 28.86
CA PRO A 247 3.24 -0.43 28.27
C PRO A 247 2.27 -0.94 29.35
N GLY A 248 0.97 -0.67 29.17
CA GLY A 248 -0.06 -1.06 30.15
C GLY A 248 -0.34 -0.02 31.24
N GLN A 249 0.36 1.10 31.29
CA GLN A 249 0.02 2.20 32.20
C GLN A 249 -1.09 3.09 31.61
N LYS A 250 -1.91 3.69 32.47
CA LYS A 250 -3.13 4.44 32.12
C LYS A 250 -2.95 5.51 31.01
N TYR A 251 -1.80 6.14 30.94
CA TYR A 251 -1.53 7.21 30.01
C TYR A 251 -0.55 6.84 28.90
N TYR A 252 -0.15 5.58 28.81
CA TYR A 252 0.84 5.12 27.86
C TYR A 252 0.43 5.39 26.39
N SER A 253 -0.79 5.02 26.00
CA SER A 253 -1.28 5.24 24.63
C SER A 253 -1.40 6.72 24.28
N ARG A 254 -1.80 7.54 25.26
CA ARG A 254 -1.97 9.00 25.07
C ARG A 254 -0.66 9.78 25.10
N THR A 255 0.44 9.16 25.51
CA THR A 255 1.76 9.79 25.53
C THR A 255 2.36 9.71 24.15
N ALA A 256 2.41 10.83 23.43
CA ALA A 256 3.18 10.98 22.20
C ALA A 256 4.62 11.34 22.55
N ILE A 257 5.59 10.88 21.74
CA ILE A 257 7.01 11.21 21.90
C ILE A 257 7.39 12.26 20.87
N SER A 258 7.87 13.41 21.37
CA SER A 258 8.38 14.51 20.56
C SER A 258 9.89 14.65 20.78
N THR A 259 10.68 14.13 19.84
CA THR A 259 12.14 14.15 19.93
C THR A 259 12.73 15.56 20.01
N GLY A 260 12.08 16.54 19.38
CA GLY A 260 12.44 17.95 19.47
C GLY A 260 12.33 18.58 20.88
N LYS A 261 11.59 17.92 21.80
CA LYS A 261 11.51 18.30 23.23
C LYS A 261 12.47 17.49 24.11
N GLY A 262 13.36 16.71 23.52
CA GLY A 262 14.25 15.80 24.24
C GLY A 262 13.55 14.54 24.75
N GLU A 263 12.35 14.24 24.27
CA GLU A 263 11.61 13.02 24.55
C GLU A 263 12.16 11.86 23.72
N ARG A 264 12.15 10.63 24.26
CA ARG A 264 12.70 9.47 23.56
C ARG A 264 12.10 8.15 24.04
N TRP A 265 12.36 7.12 23.27
CA TRP A 265 12.06 5.74 23.63
C TRP A 265 13.19 5.11 24.41
N PHE A 266 12.85 4.19 25.30
CA PHE A 266 13.79 3.38 26.07
C PHE A 266 13.50 1.89 25.83
N CYS A 267 14.55 1.08 25.82
CA CYS A 267 14.46 -0.36 25.60
C CYS A 267 14.32 -1.13 26.91
N SER A 268 14.65 -0.50 28.05
CA SER A 268 14.47 -1.08 29.38
C SER A 268 14.14 0.00 30.41
N GLU A 269 13.51 -0.43 31.52
CA GLU A 269 13.24 0.44 32.67
C GLU A 269 14.54 0.90 33.34
N ALA A 270 15.55 0.03 33.36
CA ALA A 270 16.89 0.38 33.88
C ALA A 270 17.53 1.50 33.04
N GLU A 271 17.43 1.46 31.72
CA GLU A 271 17.92 2.50 30.83
C GLU A 271 17.22 3.85 31.08
N ALA A 272 15.88 3.82 31.22
CA ALA A 272 15.13 5.04 31.52
C ALA A 272 15.56 5.67 32.85
N ARG A 273 15.73 4.87 33.89
CA ARG A 273 16.17 5.34 35.21
C ARG A 273 17.60 5.87 35.18
N SER A 274 18.52 5.17 34.53
CA SER A 274 19.93 5.61 34.43
C SER A 274 20.07 6.93 33.66
N ALA A 275 19.13 7.21 32.74
CA ALA A 275 19.03 8.48 32.02
C ALA A 275 18.33 9.60 32.82
N GLY A 276 17.99 9.35 34.08
CA GLY A 276 17.37 10.35 34.99
C GLY A 276 15.85 10.54 34.79
N TRP A 277 15.17 9.51 34.26
CA TRP A 277 13.71 9.56 34.09
C TRP A 277 13.02 8.82 35.24
N ARG A 278 11.93 9.38 35.74
CA ARG A 278 11.13 8.70 36.73
C ARG A 278 9.95 7.95 36.11
N LYS A 279 9.49 6.91 36.77
CA LYS A 279 8.31 6.15 36.37
C LYS A 279 7.02 6.96 36.54
N ALA A 280 6.11 6.84 35.55
CA ALA A 280 4.75 7.36 35.72
C ALA A 280 4.04 6.68 36.88
N ARG A 281 3.28 7.45 37.67
CA ARG A 281 2.62 6.97 38.88
C ARG A 281 1.34 6.14 38.60
N ARG A 282 0.77 6.23 37.41
CA ARG A 282 -0.47 5.54 36.99
C ARG A 282 -0.39 5.17 35.51
#